data_282a0ca18dec3d670fd03e361ef3547d
#
_entry.id   282a0ca18dec3d670fd03e361ef3547d
#
_cell.length_a   1.000
_cell.length_b   1.000
_cell.length_c   1.000
_cell.angle_alpha   90.00
_cell.angle_beta   90.00
_cell.angle_gamma   90.00
#
_symmetry.space_group_name_H-M   'P 1'
#
loop_
_entity.id
_entity.type
_entity.pdbx_description
1 polymer ?
#
loop_
_entity_poly.entity_id
_entity_poly.type
_entity_poly.pdbx_seq_one_letter_code
_entity_poly.pdbx_strand_id
1 'polypeptide(L)'
;MKQITIKNDYDVVIIGAGPAGLSFACSLAEKKIRTLIVERSSIESISNPQPDGREIAITHQSRKILNELGVWSLIDEDEVSLLKEAKVYSGSSNSLLDFDAKKSSIEALGYLVPNYLIRKGLYERVLQANNIDIVSDISVEDINTNNA
;
A
#
# COMPACT_ATOMS: atom_id res chain seq x y z
N MET A 1 3.53 -18.51 14.62
CA MET A 1 2.35 -18.24 13.76
C MET A 1 1.13 -18.25 14.66
N LYS A 2 0.37 -17.15 14.72
CA LYS A 2 -0.96 -17.18 15.33
C LYS A 2 -1.85 -18.06 14.45
N GLN A 3 -2.39 -19.13 14.98
CA GLN A 3 -3.43 -19.91 14.30
C GLN A 3 -4.68 -19.01 14.25
N ILE A 4 -4.98 -18.47 13.07
CA ILE A 4 -6.12 -17.58 12.90
C ILE A 4 -7.35 -18.48 12.80
N THR A 5 -8.12 -18.52 13.86
CA THR A 5 -9.50 -19.03 13.77
C THR A 5 -10.34 -17.94 13.14
N ILE A 6 -10.77 -18.11 11.89
CA ILE A 6 -11.67 -17.18 11.22
C ILE A 6 -12.93 -17.07 12.10
N LYS A 7 -13.16 -15.89 12.64
CA LYS A 7 -14.39 -15.58 13.37
C LYS A 7 -15.52 -15.41 12.37
N ASN A 8 -16.74 -15.79 12.74
CA ASN A 8 -17.88 -15.71 11.82
C ASN A 8 -18.40 -14.27 11.60
N ASP A 9 -17.83 -13.27 12.28
CA ASP A 9 -18.34 -11.90 12.26
C ASP A 9 -17.21 -10.90 12.09
N TYR A 10 -17.09 -10.33 10.90
CA TYR A 10 -16.28 -9.17 10.59
C TYR A 10 -17.16 -8.03 10.12
N ASP A 11 -16.77 -6.81 10.46
CA ASP A 11 -17.48 -5.60 10.03
C ASP A 11 -17.05 -5.21 8.60
N VAL A 12 -15.80 -5.54 8.24
CA VAL A 12 -15.22 -5.29 6.92
C VAL A 12 -14.41 -6.50 6.46
N VAL A 13 -14.58 -6.90 5.21
CA VAL A 13 -13.74 -7.88 4.52
C VAL A 13 -13.04 -7.21 3.35
N ILE A 14 -11.72 -7.32 3.30
CA ILE A 14 -10.87 -6.78 2.22
C ILE A 14 -10.35 -7.95 1.40
N ILE A 15 -10.62 -7.94 0.10
CA ILE A 15 -10.12 -8.95 -0.82
C ILE A 15 -8.84 -8.42 -1.48
N GLY A 16 -7.72 -9.04 -1.12
CA GLY A 16 -6.38 -8.71 -1.59
C GLY A 16 -5.54 -7.93 -0.59
N ALA A 17 -4.33 -8.44 -0.31
CA ALA A 17 -3.29 -7.79 0.50
C ALA A 17 -2.27 -7.01 -0.36
N GLY A 18 -2.72 -6.41 -1.45
CA GLY A 18 -1.93 -5.45 -2.23
C GLY A 18 -1.84 -4.08 -1.54
N PRO A 19 -1.08 -3.11 -2.11
CA PRO A 19 -0.92 -1.79 -1.50
C PRO A 19 -2.24 -1.09 -1.18
N ALA A 20 -3.25 -1.19 -2.05
CA ALA A 20 -4.56 -0.58 -1.83
C ALA A 20 -5.31 -1.22 -0.64
N GLY A 21 -5.39 -2.57 -0.61
CA GLY A 21 -6.06 -3.29 0.46
C GLY A 21 -5.40 -3.09 1.82
N LEU A 22 -4.06 -3.18 1.86
CA LEU A 22 -3.29 -2.95 3.09
C LEU A 22 -3.38 -1.49 3.56
N SER A 23 -3.35 -0.49 2.65
CA SER A 23 -3.52 0.92 3.01
C SER A 23 -4.90 1.19 3.62
N PHE A 24 -5.94 0.59 3.03
CA PHE A 24 -7.29 0.69 3.59
C PHE A 24 -7.37 0.01 4.96
N ALA A 25 -6.81 -1.18 5.11
CA ALA A 25 -6.71 -1.85 6.40
C ALA A 25 -5.99 -0.99 7.45
N CYS A 26 -4.83 -0.38 7.11
CA CYS A 26 -4.12 0.54 8.00
C CYS A 26 -5.00 1.70 8.48
N SER A 27 -5.88 2.23 7.62
CA SER A 27 -6.82 3.30 8.00
C SER A 27 -7.86 2.87 9.04
N LEU A 28 -8.09 1.57 9.19
CA LEU A 28 -9.00 0.96 10.15
C LEU A 28 -8.28 0.45 11.42
N ALA A 29 -6.94 0.49 11.46
CA ALA A 29 -6.13 -0.16 12.49
C ALA A 29 -6.45 0.28 13.93
N GLU A 30 -6.85 1.55 14.12
CA GLU A 30 -7.17 2.11 15.44
C GLU A 30 -8.68 2.33 15.65
N LYS A 31 -9.47 1.76 14.77
CA LYS A 31 -10.94 1.83 14.84
C LYS A 31 -11.49 0.58 15.53
N LYS A 32 -12.70 0.67 16.09
CA LYS A 32 -13.41 -0.49 16.63
C LYS A 32 -14.14 -1.27 15.52
N ILE A 33 -13.43 -1.52 14.40
CA ILE A 33 -13.95 -2.17 13.20
C ILE A 33 -13.15 -3.46 13.01
N ARG A 34 -13.78 -4.59 13.17
CA ARG A 34 -13.14 -5.91 12.96
C ARG A 34 -12.98 -6.13 11.46
N THR A 35 -11.74 -6.28 11.04
CA THR A 35 -11.38 -6.35 9.62
C THR A 35 -10.73 -7.69 9.31
N LEU A 36 -11.16 -8.33 8.24
CA LEU A 36 -10.52 -9.50 7.66
C LEU A 36 -9.90 -9.14 6.31
N ILE A 37 -8.65 -9.49 6.12
CA ILE A 37 -7.99 -9.46 4.81
C ILE A 37 -7.89 -10.88 4.30
N VAL A 38 -8.41 -11.14 3.08
CA VAL A 38 -8.30 -12.43 2.39
C VAL A 38 -7.36 -12.26 1.21
N GLU A 39 -6.28 -13.04 1.17
CA GLU A 39 -5.25 -12.93 0.13
C GLU A 39 -4.95 -14.31 -0.48
N ARG A 40 -4.81 -14.34 -1.80
CA ARG A 40 -4.48 -15.57 -2.55
C ARG A 40 -3.02 -15.98 -2.46
N SER A 41 -2.14 -15.01 -2.30
CA SER A 41 -0.70 -15.25 -2.19
C SER A 41 -0.34 -15.81 -0.82
N SER A 42 0.78 -16.51 -0.73
CA SER A 42 1.28 -17.04 0.55
C SER A 42 1.66 -15.91 1.52
N ILE A 43 1.59 -16.22 2.81
CA ILE A 43 1.99 -15.28 3.87
C ILE A 43 3.46 -14.86 3.71
N GLU A 44 4.33 -15.74 3.25
CA GLU A 44 5.73 -15.44 2.98
C GLU A 44 5.87 -14.37 1.88
N SER A 45 5.11 -14.49 0.80
CA SER A 45 5.10 -13.52 -0.30
C SER A 45 4.59 -12.14 0.10
N ILE A 46 3.70 -12.07 1.10
CA ILE A 46 3.15 -10.81 1.60
C ILE A 46 4.12 -10.19 2.62
N SER A 47 4.67 -11.00 3.53
CA SER A 47 5.52 -10.55 4.64
C SER A 47 6.93 -10.17 4.19
N ASN A 48 7.43 -10.80 3.14
CA ASN A 48 8.75 -10.55 2.58
C ASN A 48 8.69 -10.38 1.05
N PRO A 49 8.01 -9.31 0.58
CA PRO A 49 7.91 -9.05 -0.85
C PRO A 49 9.28 -8.80 -1.46
N GLN A 50 9.59 -9.51 -2.53
CA GLN A 50 10.86 -9.38 -3.22
C GLN A 50 10.89 -8.12 -4.10
N PRO A 51 12.08 -7.53 -4.32
CA PRO A 51 12.26 -6.46 -5.28
C PRO A 51 11.75 -6.89 -6.65
N ASP A 52 10.89 -6.09 -7.25
CA ASP A 52 10.25 -6.34 -8.56
C ASP A 52 10.65 -5.32 -9.63
N GLY A 53 11.63 -4.48 -9.32
CA GLY A 53 12.14 -3.44 -10.22
C GLY A 53 11.18 -2.27 -10.42
N ARG A 54 10.05 -2.22 -9.71
CA ARG A 54 9.09 -1.12 -9.81
C ARG A 54 9.35 -0.08 -8.74
N GLU A 55 9.44 1.15 -9.17
CA GLU A 55 9.42 2.32 -8.28
C GLU A 55 8.07 3.05 -8.44
N ILE A 56 7.51 3.44 -7.34
CA ILE A 56 6.23 4.15 -7.30
C ILE A 56 6.49 5.62 -7.01
N ALA A 57 5.98 6.48 -7.89
CA ALA A 57 6.00 7.92 -7.67
C ALA A 57 4.94 8.29 -6.61
N ILE A 58 5.42 8.69 -5.45
CA ILE A 58 4.62 9.10 -4.31
C ILE A 58 4.55 10.62 -4.26
N THR A 59 3.35 11.19 -4.31
CA THR A 59 3.15 12.63 -4.13
C THR A 59 3.39 13.05 -2.69
N HIS A 60 3.60 14.35 -2.44
CA HIS A 60 3.69 14.89 -1.08
C HIS A 60 2.44 14.55 -0.24
N GLN A 61 1.26 14.58 -0.85
CA GLN A 61 0.03 14.21 -0.17
C GLN A 61 -0.02 12.71 0.18
N SER A 62 0.42 11.85 -0.74
CA SER A 62 0.49 10.40 -0.49
C SER A 62 1.50 10.06 0.61
N ARG A 63 2.66 10.74 0.63
CA ARG A 63 3.64 10.62 1.73
C ARG A 63 3.03 11.01 3.07
N LYS A 64 2.31 12.14 3.10
CA LYS A 64 1.61 12.59 4.31
C LYS A 64 0.64 11.54 4.82
N ILE A 65 -0.17 10.96 3.93
CA ILE A 65 -1.12 9.89 4.27
C ILE A 65 -0.38 8.66 4.82
N LEU A 66 0.67 8.19 4.16
CA LEU A 66 1.47 7.07 4.63
C LEU A 66 2.09 7.33 6.01
N ASN A 67 2.50 8.56 6.27
CA ASN A 67 3.01 8.96 7.58
C ASN A 67 1.89 8.95 8.65
N GLU A 68 0.71 9.49 8.34
CA GLU A 68 -0.46 9.47 9.25
C GLU A 68 -0.92 8.04 9.55
N LEU A 69 -0.77 7.11 8.61
CA LEU A 69 -1.04 5.69 8.81
C LEU A 69 0.06 4.97 9.61
N GLY A 70 1.17 5.62 9.90
CA GLY A 70 2.33 5.02 10.59
C GLY A 70 3.15 4.09 9.70
N VAL A 71 3.01 4.19 8.38
CA VAL A 71 3.70 3.33 7.40
C VAL A 71 5.03 3.92 6.97
N TRP A 72 5.11 5.26 6.80
CA TRP A 72 6.29 5.91 6.26
C TRP A 72 7.55 5.64 7.10
N SER A 73 7.44 5.63 8.41
CA SER A 73 8.54 5.33 9.33
C SER A 73 9.04 3.87 9.29
N LEU A 74 8.33 2.99 8.58
CA LEU A 74 8.71 1.59 8.34
C LEU A 74 9.41 1.41 6.98
N ILE A 75 9.50 2.46 6.18
CA ILE A 75 10.19 2.48 4.89
C ILE A 75 11.62 2.99 5.14
N ASP A 76 12.60 2.28 4.63
CA ASP A 76 13.99 2.70 4.69
C ASP A 76 14.18 3.97 3.84
N GLU A 77 14.50 5.08 4.49
CA GLU A 77 14.65 6.38 3.82
C GLU A 77 15.87 6.41 2.88
N ASP A 78 16.88 5.59 3.08
CA ASP A 78 18.05 5.48 2.20
C ASP A 78 17.68 4.89 0.83
N GLU A 79 16.56 4.18 0.75
CA GLU A 79 16.01 3.62 -0.50
C GLU A 79 15.00 4.57 -1.19
N VAL A 80 14.75 5.73 -0.60
CA VAL A 80 13.80 6.71 -1.16
C VAL A 80 14.54 7.77 -1.96
N SER A 81 14.20 7.90 -3.24
CA SER A 81 14.78 8.93 -4.12
C SER A 81 13.83 10.11 -4.30
N LEU A 82 14.40 11.33 -4.45
CA LEU A 82 13.62 12.51 -4.77
C LEU A 82 13.26 12.55 -6.26
N LEU A 83 11.98 12.66 -6.58
CA LEU A 83 11.51 12.90 -7.95
C LEU A 83 11.65 14.40 -8.27
N LYS A 84 12.71 14.78 -8.98
CA LYS A 84 13.02 16.18 -9.29
C LYS A 84 12.50 16.64 -10.64
N GLU A 85 12.39 15.71 -11.60
CA GLU A 85 11.93 15.99 -12.96
C GLU A 85 10.97 14.89 -13.43
N ALA A 86 9.95 15.28 -14.18
CA ALA A 86 9.08 14.35 -14.88
C ALA A 86 8.73 14.91 -16.27
N LYS A 87 8.88 14.09 -17.31
CA LYS A 87 8.65 14.46 -18.70
C LYS A 87 7.60 13.56 -19.31
N VAL A 88 6.56 14.15 -19.86
CA VAL A 88 5.49 13.43 -20.54
C VAL A 88 5.54 13.75 -22.03
N TYR A 89 5.69 12.72 -22.83
CA TYR A 89 5.70 12.83 -24.29
C TYR A 89 4.36 12.39 -24.85
N SER A 90 3.82 13.15 -25.80
CA SER A 90 2.56 12.81 -26.46
C SER A 90 2.84 12.09 -27.77
N GLY A 91 2.93 10.77 -27.74
CA GLY A 91 3.02 9.89 -28.92
C GLY A 91 4.00 10.37 -29.99
N SER A 92 3.49 10.62 -31.19
CA SER A 92 4.27 11.09 -32.34
C SER A 92 4.41 12.62 -32.42
N SER A 93 3.83 13.38 -31.50
CA SER A 93 3.96 14.84 -31.49
C SER A 93 5.25 15.27 -30.76
N ASN A 94 5.85 16.38 -31.24
CA ASN A 94 6.97 17.01 -30.53
C ASN A 94 6.54 17.75 -29.25
N SER A 95 5.32 17.53 -28.78
CA SER A 95 4.81 18.15 -27.56
C SER A 95 5.40 17.46 -26.34
N LEU A 96 6.13 18.25 -25.55
CA LEU A 96 6.75 17.84 -24.28
C LEU A 96 6.07 18.60 -23.15
N LEU A 97 5.51 17.87 -22.19
CA LEU A 97 5.11 18.44 -20.91
C LEU A 97 6.22 18.16 -19.90
N ASP A 98 6.87 19.21 -19.47
CA ASP A 98 8.05 19.18 -18.61
C ASP A 98 7.71 19.73 -17.23
N PHE A 99 7.80 18.87 -16.23
CA PHE A 99 7.68 19.23 -14.83
C PHE A 99 9.07 19.22 -14.21
N ASP A 100 9.51 20.36 -13.71
CA ASP A 100 10.82 20.55 -13.08
C ASP A 100 10.63 21.24 -11.72
N ALA A 101 11.05 20.57 -10.65
CA ALA A 101 10.97 21.09 -9.29
C ALA A 101 11.70 22.44 -9.15
N LYS A 102 12.83 22.62 -9.82
CA LYS A 102 13.60 23.88 -9.81
C LYS A 102 12.81 25.04 -10.37
N LYS A 103 12.05 24.82 -11.45
CA LYS A 103 11.21 25.85 -12.07
C LYS A 103 10.06 26.28 -11.16
N SER A 104 9.64 25.40 -10.25
CA SER A 104 8.56 25.65 -9.29
C SER A 104 9.07 26.06 -7.91
N SER A 105 10.38 26.27 -7.74
CA SER A 105 11.03 26.62 -6.47
C SER A 105 10.70 25.67 -5.31
N ILE A 106 10.53 24.38 -5.61
CA ILE A 106 10.33 23.30 -4.64
C ILE A 106 11.52 22.34 -4.69
N GLU A 107 11.76 21.61 -3.60
CA GLU A 107 12.87 20.66 -3.51
C GLU A 107 12.68 19.46 -4.45
N ALA A 108 11.46 18.95 -4.51
CA ALA A 108 11.10 17.81 -5.35
C ALA A 108 9.62 17.86 -5.74
N LEU A 109 9.25 17.19 -6.82
CA LEU A 109 7.86 16.96 -7.24
C LEU A 109 7.18 15.88 -6.38
N GLY A 110 7.97 15.02 -5.76
CA GLY A 110 7.55 13.90 -4.95
C GLY A 110 8.71 12.95 -4.67
N TYR A 111 8.40 11.69 -4.46
CA TYR A 111 9.35 10.66 -4.06
C TYR A 111 9.20 9.43 -4.94
N LEU A 112 10.32 8.76 -5.24
CA LEU A 112 10.34 7.43 -5.84
C LEU A 112 10.63 6.43 -4.73
N VAL A 113 9.74 5.48 -4.54
CA VAL A 113 9.84 4.47 -3.48
C VAL A 113 9.70 3.09 -4.11
N PRO A 114 10.62 2.15 -3.86
CA PRO A 114 10.50 0.79 -4.33
C PRO A 114 9.18 0.15 -3.86
N ASN A 115 8.45 -0.44 -4.80
CA ASN A 115 7.12 -1.02 -4.54
C ASN A 115 7.13 -2.07 -3.42
N TYR A 116 8.18 -2.88 -3.34
CA TYR A 116 8.30 -3.91 -2.32
C TYR A 116 8.41 -3.31 -0.90
N LEU A 117 9.05 -2.15 -0.73
CA LEU A 117 9.15 -1.46 0.57
C LEU A 117 7.80 -0.90 1.02
N ILE A 118 7.04 -0.33 0.09
CA ILE A 118 5.67 0.13 0.39
C ILE A 118 4.82 -1.04 0.87
N ARG A 119 4.87 -2.18 0.17
CA ARG A 119 4.12 -3.38 0.53
C ARG A 119 4.56 -3.93 1.88
N LYS A 120 5.85 -3.99 2.14
CA LYS A 120 6.42 -4.46 3.40
C LYS A 120 5.99 -3.58 4.57
N GLY A 121 6.18 -2.26 4.47
CA GLY A 121 5.80 -1.31 5.51
C GLY A 121 4.29 -1.33 5.82
N LEU A 122 3.44 -1.44 4.79
CA LEU A 122 2.00 -1.59 4.96
C LEU A 122 1.64 -2.89 5.71
N TYR A 123 2.26 -4.01 5.34
CA TYR A 123 2.04 -5.28 6.01
C TYR A 123 2.48 -5.23 7.48
N GLU A 124 3.67 -4.71 7.76
CA GLU A 124 4.20 -4.56 9.12
C GLU A 124 3.28 -3.69 9.99
N ARG A 125 2.71 -2.61 9.42
CA ARG A 125 1.75 -1.75 10.11
C ARG A 125 0.44 -2.48 10.44
N VAL A 126 -0.08 -3.28 9.50
CA VAL A 126 -1.28 -4.10 9.74
C VAL A 126 -1.05 -5.12 10.85
N LEU A 127 0.12 -5.73 10.93
CA LEU A 127 0.46 -6.69 12.00
C LEU A 127 0.45 -6.07 13.41
N GLN A 128 0.64 -4.76 13.53
CA GLN A 128 0.57 -4.06 14.81
C GLN A 128 -0.88 -3.82 15.27
N ALA A 129 -1.86 -3.99 14.38
CA ALA A 129 -3.27 -3.81 14.70
C ALA A 129 -3.88 -5.06 15.35
N ASN A 130 -4.69 -4.84 16.40
CA ASN A 130 -5.35 -5.93 17.11
C ASN A 130 -6.73 -6.30 16.54
N ASN A 131 -7.26 -5.47 15.65
CA ASN A 131 -8.60 -5.57 15.07
C ASN A 131 -8.58 -6.03 13.62
N ILE A 132 -7.41 -6.43 13.09
CA ILE A 132 -7.23 -6.87 11.70
C ILE A 132 -6.67 -8.29 11.71
N ASP A 133 -7.36 -9.18 11.03
CA ASP A 133 -6.92 -10.55 10.77
C ASP A 133 -6.55 -10.69 9.29
N ILE A 134 -5.51 -11.46 8.97
CA ILE A 134 -5.11 -11.78 7.60
C ILE A 134 -5.16 -13.28 7.41
N VAL A 135 -5.84 -13.72 6.36
CA VAL A 135 -5.78 -15.11 5.89
C VAL A 135 -5.17 -15.13 4.50
N SER A 136 -4.19 -15.98 4.31
CA SER A 136 -3.44 -16.15 3.07
C SER A 136 -3.70 -17.51 2.43
N ASP A 137 -3.22 -17.70 1.20
CA ASP A 137 -3.40 -18.94 0.43
C ASP A 137 -4.88 -19.27 0.15
N ILE A 138 -5.74 -18.23 0.13
CA ILE A 138 -7.20 -18.36 -0.08
C ILE A 138 -7.64 -17.48 -1.24
N SER A 139 -8.27 -18.09 -2.24
CA SER A 139 -8.95 -17.39 -3.32
C SER A 139 -10.43 -17.22 -2.99
N VAL A 140 -10.95 -16.01 -3.17
CA VAL A 140 -12.40 -15.75 -3.10
C VAL A 140 -13.00 -16.09 -4.46
N GLU A 141 -13.93 -17.02 -4.50
CA GLU A 141 -14.59 -17.46 -5.74
C GLU A 141 -15.92 -16.77 -5.96
N ASP A 142 -16.65 -16.49 -4.87
CA ASP A 142 -17.98 -15.87 -4.95
C ASP A 142 -18.29 -15.05 -3.69
N ILE A 143 -19.18 -14.08 -3.84
CA ILE A 143 -19.70 -13.25 -2.76
C ILE A 143 -21.22 -13.30 -2.82
N ASN A 144 -21.83 -13.94 -1.85
CA ASN A 144 -23.28 -14.00 -1.73
C ASN A 144 -23.76 -12.90 -0.79
N THR A 145 -24.64 -12.03 -1.28
CA THR A 145 -25.33 -11.02 -0.48
C THR A 145 -26.73 -11.51 -0.15
N ASN A 146 -26.97 -11.81 1.11
CA ASN A 146 -28.35 -12.01 1.57
C ASN A 146 -28.97 -10.62 1.74
N ASN A 147 -30.03 -10.35 0.97
CA ASN A 147 -30.84 -9.18 1.22
C ASN A 147 -31.47 -9.34 2.61
N ALA A 148 -31.01 -8.56 3.57
CA ALA A 148 -31.62 -8.44 4.89
C ALA A 148 -32.84 -7.54 4.81
#